data_46b740fbfc32bcae7dd4a4f05f8e0844
#
_entry.id   46b740fbfc32bcae7dd4a4f05f8e0844
#
_cell.length_a   1.000
_cell.length_b   1.000
_cell.length_c   1.000
_cell.angle_alpha   90.00
_cell.angle_beta   90.00
_cell.angle_gamma   90.00
#
_symmetry.space_group_name_H-M   'P 1'
#
loop_
_entity.id
_entity.type
_entity.pdbx_description
1 polymer ?
#
loop_
_entity_poly.entity_id
_entity_poly.type
_entity_poly.pdbx_seq_one_letter_code
_entity_poly.pdbx_strand_id
1 'polypeptide(L)'
;LCLVAFCFSMTIGILWEFFEYGGDKLMKFDMQKDTLITNVSSVYLNPDNENKPVVVDNIGKTEIFDKDGKLLYVIDGGYLDIGLNDTMKDLFVNFIGALVFSFFAYIGLKNNKRSSVVKNFVPIKEKRKMAESVKSCLMK
;
A
#
# COMPACT_ATOMS: atom_id res chain seq x y z
N LEU A 1 -18.69 -5.06 8.68
CA LEU A 1 -17.47 -5.46 9.38
C LEU A 1 -16.33 -5.78 8.41
N CYS A 2 -16.50 -6.68 7.42
CA CYS A 2 -15.45 -7.06 6.46
C CYS A 2 -14.94 -5.87 5.64
N LEU A 3 -15.83 -5.01 5.15
CA LEU A 3 -15.46 -3.78 4.43
C LEU A 3 -14.64 -2.83 5.33
N VAL A 4 -15.03 -2.68 6.59
CA VAL A 4 -14.27 -1.85 7.54
C VAL A 4 -12.88 -2.42 7.77
N ALA A 5 -12.76 -3.74 7.95
CA ALA A 5 -11.46 -4.39 8.10
C ALA A 5 -10.57 -4.23 6.84
N PHE A 6 -11.18 -4.33 5.65
CA PHE A 6 -10.50 -4.07 4.39
C PHE A 6 -9.97 -2.63 4.31
N CYS A 7 -10.84 -1.64 4.53
CA CYS A 7 -10.46 -0.24 4.49
C CYS A 7 -9.39 0.10 5.53
N PHE A 8 -9.51 -0.46 6.73
CA PHE A 8 -8.51 -0.25 7.78
C PHE A 8 -7.15 -0.81 7.39
N SER A 9 -7.10 -2.04 6.87
CA SER A 9 -5.85 -2.64 6.38
C SER A 9 -5.20 -1.80 5.29
N MET A 10 -5.98 -1.35 4.29
CA MET A 10 -5.49 -0.48 3.22
C MET A 10 -4.96 0.85 3.77
N THR A 11 -5.67 1.45 4.73
CA THR A 11 -5.23 2.72 5.35
C THR A 11 -3.88 2.57 6.04
N ILE A 12 -3.66 1.49 6.78
CA ILE A 12 -2.37 1.23 7.44
C ILE A 12 -1.25 1.07 6.41
N GLY A 13 -1.49 0.34 5.31
CA GLY A 13 -0.50 0.21 4.23
C GLY A 13 -0.14 1.56 3.61
N ILE A 14 -1.14 2.40 3.28
CA ILE A 14 -0.89 3.74 2.72
C ILE A 14 -0.11 4.63 3.71
N LEU A 15 -0.44 4.57 5.01
CA LEU A 15 0.29 5.34 6.03
C LEU A 15 1.75 4.88 6.14
N TRP A 16 2.02 3.60 5.93
CA TRP A 16 3.36 3.07 5.88
C TRP A 16 4.16 3.64 4.70
N GLU A 17 3.58 3.63 3.50
CA GLU A 17 4.19 4.25 2.31
C GLU A 17 4.50 5.75 2.51
N PHE A 18 3.59 6.48 3.17
CA PHE A 18 3.86 7.88 3.51
C PHE A 18 5.01 8.05 4.49
N PHE A 19 5.15 7.12 5.42
CA PHE A 19 6.27 7.11 6.36
C PHE A 19 7.60 6.87 5.65
N GLU A 20 7.66 5.89 4.75
CA GLU A 20 8.86 5.59 3.94
C GLU A 20 9.23 6.77 3.05
N TYR A 21 8.28 7.30 2.29
CA TYR A 21 8.49 8.50 1.47
C TYR A 21 8.98 9.69 2.30
N GLY A 22 8.41 9.90 3.48
CA GLY A 22 8.82 10.97 4.39
C GLY A 22 10.25 10.77 4.90
N GLY A 23 10.63 9.53 5.24
CA GLY A 23 11.99 9.17 5.64
C GLY A 23 13.01 9.47 4.54
N ASP A 24 12.71 9.10 3.30
CA ASP A 24 13.59 9.35 2.17
C ASP A 24 13.75 10.85 1.87
N LYS A 25 12.66 11.61 1.93
CA LYS A 25 12.69 13.05 1.62
C LYS A 25 13.30 13.91 2.73
N LEU A 26 12.98 13.62 3.99
CA LEU A 26 13.40 14.45 5.12
C LEU A 26 14.74 14.01 5.72
N MET A 27 14.97 12.70 5.80
CA MET A 27 16.15 12.13 6.44
C MET A 27 17.18 11.62 5.45
N LYS A 28 16.87 11.64 4.14
CA LYS A 28 17.71 11.12 3.05
C LYS A 28 18.05 9.63 3.27
N PHE A 29 17.08 8.86 3.73
CA PHE A 29 17.14 7.41 3.74
C PHE A 29 16.84 6.86 2.35
N ASP A 30 16.94 5.57 2.19
CA ASP A 30 16.53 4.82 1.00
C ASP A 30 15.61 3.69 1.48
N MET A 31 14.42 4.09 1.95
CA MET A 31 13.41 3.16 2.47
C MET A 31 12.58 2.58 1.33
N GLN A 32 12.17 3.44 0.38
CA GLN A 32 11.54 3.04 -0.88
C GLN A 32 12.64 2.65 -1.87
N LYS A 33 12.83 1.35 -2.07
CA LYS A 33 13.95 0.84 -2.87
C LYS A 33 13.81 1.17 -4.34
N ASP A 34 14.87 1.75 -4.89
CA ASP A 34 14.95 2.04 -6.30
C ASP A 34 15.03 0.78 -7.17
N THR A 35 14.32 0.78 -8.28
CA THR A 35 14.39 -0.26 -9.29
C THR A 35 14.98 0.33 -10.58
N LEU A 36 15.94 -0.39 -11.18
CA LEU A 36 16.42 -0.06 -12.51
C LEU A 36 15.35 -0.39 -13.56
N ILE A 37 14.97 0.62 -14.34
CA ILE A 37 14.03 0.49 -15.46
C ILE A 37 14.74 0.83 -16.76
N THR A 38 14.38 0.15 -17.83
CA THR A 38 14.98 0.33 -19.18
C THR A 38 14.10 1.13 -20.12
N ASN A 39 12.91 1.52 -19.65
CA ASN A 39 11.96 2.30 -20.44
C ASN A 39 11.31 3.37 -19.59
N VAL A 40 11.10 4.54 -20.16
CA VAL A 40 10.41 5.69 -19.54
C VAL A 40 9.41 6.26 -20.54
N SER A 41 8.20 6.51 -20.06
CA SER A 41 7.18 7.23 -20.82
C SER A 41 6.80 8.49 -20.05
N SER A 42 7.04 9.66 -20.63
CA SER A 42 6.78 10.92 -19.95
C SER A 42 6.35 12.03 -20.90
N VAL A 43 5.34 12.78 -20.48
CA VAL A 43 4.90 14.01 -21.16
C VAL A 43 5.97 15.10 -21.02
N TYR A 44 6.73 15.10 -19.93
CA TYR A 44 7.79 16.09 -19.69
C TYR A 44 8.89 16.08 -20.75
N LEU A 45 9.08 14.94 -21.42
CA LEU A 45 10.07 14.79 -22.50
C LEU A 45 9.57 15.33 -23.85
N ASN A 46 8.32 15.80 -23.94
CA ASN A 46 7.78 16.32 -25.18
C ASN A 46 8.26 17.75 -25.41
N PRO A 47 9.03 18.05 -26.50
CA PRO A 47 9.58 19.37 -26.76
C PRO A 47 8.52 20.42 -27.09
N ASP A 48 7.37 19.97 -27.58
CA ASP A 48 6.27 20.87 -27.99
C ASP A 48 5.32 21.20 -26.81
N ASN A 49 5.60 20.76 -25.61
CA ASN A 49 4.76 20.89 -24.42
C ASN A 49 3.31 20.39 -24.62
N GLU A 50 3.08 19.52 -25.57
CA GLU A 50 1.80 18.86 -25.77
C GLU A 50 1.59 17.74 -24.73
N ASN A 51 0.32 17.45 -24.40
CA ASN A 51 -0.03 16.36 -23.49
C ASN A 51 0.07 14.97 -24.19
N LYS A 52 1.21 14.75 -24.86
CA LYS A 52 1.54 13.48 -25.52
C LYS A 52 2.83 12.92 -24.91
N PRO A 53 2.82 11.71 -24.35
CA PRO A 53 4.02 11.13 -23.78
C PRO A 53 5.05 10.79 -24.87
N VAL A 54 6.30 11.07 -24.60
CA VAL A 54 7.43 10.54 -25.35
C VAL A 54 7.90 9.26 -24.65
N VAL A 55 8.05 8.19 -25.43
CA VAL A 55 8.53 6.89 -24.95
C VAL A 55 10.00 6.76 -25.30
N VAL A 56 10.82 6.48 -24.30
CA VAL A 56 12.24 6.14 -24.46
C VAL A 56 12.43 4.72 -24.03
N ASP A 57 12.84 3.85 -24.94
CA ASP A 57 13.08 2.43 -24.70
C ASP A 57 14.57 2.10 -24.74
N ASN A 58 14.94 0.96 -24.18
CA ASN A 58 16.29 0.41 -24.18
C ASN A 58 17.32 1.36 -23.55
N ILE A 59 16.97 1.98 -22.44
CA ILE A 59 17.91 2.82 -21.68
C ILE A 59 19.02 1.92 -21.12
N GLY A 60 20.23 2.11 -21.61
CA GLY A 60 21.40 1.33 -21.19
C GLY A 60 22.20 2.00 -20.05
N LYS A 61 22.11 3.32 -19.91
CA LYS A 61 22.73 4.08 -18.82
C LYS A 61 22.05 5.44 -18.62
N THR A 62 22.20 5.98 -17.41
CA THR A 62 21.81 7.35 -17.06
C THR A 62 23.02 8.10 -16.50
N GLU A 63 23.27 9.30 -16.98
CA GLU A 63 24.33 10.17 -16.51
C GLU A 63 23.74 11.38 -15.78
N ILE A 64 24.27 11.65 -14.59
CA ILE A 64 23.86 12.78 -13.75
C ILE A 64 24.95 13.82 -13.75
N PHE A 65 24.61 15.05 -14.16
CA PHE A 65 25.49 16.19 -14.21
C PHE A 65 25.08 17.22 -13.16
N ASP A 66 26.06 17.99 -12.66
CA ASP A 66 25.78 19.20 -11.89
C ASP A 66 25.36 20.38 -12.81
N LYS A 67 25.08 21.53 -12.18
CA LYS A 67 24.66 22.76 -12.90
C LYS A 67 25.76 23.30 -13.81
N ASP A 68 26.99 22.98 -13.57
CA ASP A 68 28.18 23.44 -14.31
C ASP A 68 28.57 22.47 -15.43
N GLY A 69 27.80 21.39 -15.61
CA GLY A 69 28.03 20.37 -16.63
C GLY A 69 29.09 19.32 -16.25
N LYS A 70 29.49 19.26 -14.98
CA LYS A 70 30.43 18.24 -14.50
C LYS A 70 29.67 16.95 -14.21
N LEU A 71 30.13 15.84 -14.75
CA LEU A 71 29.58 14.52 -14.46
C LEU A 71 29.77 14.17 -12.97
N LEU A 72 28.65 13.87 -12.28
CA LEU A 72 28.62 13.48 -10.87
C LEU A 72 28.54 11.97 -10.71
N TYR A 73 27.65 11.33 -11.47
CA TYR A 73 27.41 9.89 -11.34
C TYR A 73 26.96 9.28 -12.66
N VAL A 74 27.25 7.99 -12.83
CA VAL A 74 26.79 7.16 -13.94
C VAL A 74 26.04 5.96 -13.37
N ILE A 75 24.82 5.75 -13.82
CA ILE A 75 24.00 4.60 -13.48
C ILE A 75 23.96 3.68 -14.68
N ASP A 76 24.63 2.54 -14.57
CA ASP A 76 24.67 1.53 -15.63
C ASP A 76 23.43 0.63 -15.56
N GLY A 77 22.93 0.24 -16.74
CA GLY A 77 21.83 -0.73 -16.87
C GLY A 77 20.44 -0.12 -16.91
N GLY A 78 20.29 1.22 -16.87
CA GLY A 78 18.99 1.84 -16.99
C GLY A 78 18.85 3.20 -16.32
N TYR A 79 17.61 3.46 -15.87
CA TYR A 79 17.19 4.64 -15.13
C TYR A 79 16.61 4.19 -13.78
N LEU A 80 16.85 4.94 -12.71
CA LEU A 80 16.25 4.67 -11.39
C LEU A 80 14.84 5.25 -11.31
N ASP A 81 13.90 4.44 -10.88
CA ASP A 81 12.48 4.84 -10.75
C ASP A 81 12.16 5.61 -9.45
N ILE A 82 13.16 5.80 -8.60
CA ILE A 82 13.06 6.53 -7.32
C ILE A 82 11.95 5.95 -6.43
N GLY A 83 11.93 4.62 -6.24
CA GLY A 83 11.04 3.92 -5.33
C GLY A 83 9.60 3.72 -5.82
N LEU A 84 9.24 4.17 -7.03
CA LEU A 84 7.86 4.04 -7.52
C LEU A 84 7.41 2.58 -7.64
N ASN A 85 8.25 1.70 -8.17
CA ASN A 85 7.93 0.28 -8.32
C ASN A 85 7.82 -0.43 -6.97
N ASP A 86 8.60 -0.04 -6.00
CA ASP A 86 8.56 -0.60 -4.64
C ASP A 86 7.23 -0.25 -3.98
N THR A 87 6.89 1.02 -3.88
CA THR A 87 5.60 1.52 -3.38
C THR A 87 4.42 0.83 -4.05
N MET A 88 4.42 0.72 -5.38
CA MET A 88 3.30 0.11 -6.11
C MET A 88 3.18 -1.40 -5.84
N LYS A 89 4.29 -2.13 -5.67
CA LYS A 89 4.28 -3.54 -5.29
C LYS A 89 3.73 -3.74 -3.89
N ASP A 90 4.14 -2.91 -2.94
CA ASP A 90 3.73 -3.03 -1.54
C ASP A 90 2.25 -2.69 -1.37
N LEU A 91 1.76 -1.64 -2.03
CA LEU A 91 0.33 -1.35 -2.09
C LEU A 91 -0.47 -2.48 -2.73
N PHE A 92 0.06 -3.11 -3.79
CA PHE A 92 -0.61 -4.23 -4.46
C PHE A 92 -0.67 -5.48 -3.57
N VAL A 93 0.42 -5.84 -2.91
CA VAL A 93 0.48 -6.98 -1.97
C VAL A 93 -0.47 -6.74 -0.79
N ASN A 94 -0.48 -5.54 -0.22
CA ASN A 94 -1.41 -5.15 0.83
C ASN A 94 -2.87 -5.26 0.37
N PHE A 95 -3.20 -4.77 -0.84
CA PHE A 95 -4.52 -4.88 -1.43
C PHE A 95 -4.99 -6.33 -1.57
N ILE A 96 -4.16 -7.20 -2.16
CA ILE A 96 -4.48 -8.63 -2.31
C ILE A 96 -4.69 -9.29 -0.95
N GLY A 97 -3.79 -9.04 0.02
CA GLY A 97 -3.90 -9.58 1.38
C GLY A 97 -5.21 -9.17 2.08
N ALA A 98 -5.54 -7.88 2.01
CA ALA A 98 -6.77 -7.34 2.59
C ALA A 98 -8.02 -7.92 1.91
N LEU A 99 -7.99 -8.11 0.58
CA LEU A 99 -9.08 -8.65 -0.21
C LEU A 99 -9.34 -10.13 0.15
N VAL A 100 -8.28 -10.94 0.16
CA VAL A 100 -8.35 -12.37 0.50
C VAL A 100 -8.88 -12.56 1.92
N PHE A 101 -8.31 -11.82 2.89
CA PHE A 101 -8.78 -11.90 4.28
C PHE A 101 -10.25 -11.51 4.41
N SER A 102 -10.67 -10.41 3.80
CA SER A 102 -12.05 -9.91 3.85
C SER A 102 -13.04 -10.88 3.20
N PHE A 103 -12.63 -11.54 2.12
CA PHE A 103 -13.44 -12.56 1.44
C PHE A 103 -13.67 -13.79 2.32
N PHE A 104 -12.63 -14.35 2.93
CA PHE A 104 -12.77 -15.48 3.84
C PHE A 104 -13.54 -15.11 5.10
N ALA A 105 -13.34 -13.92 5.65
CA ALA A 105 -14.14 -13.42 6.77
C ALA A 105 -15.62 -13.29 6.41
N TYR A 106 -15.95 -12.80 5.20
CA TYR A 106 -17.31 -12.70 4.71
C TYR A 106 -17.99 -14.08 4.60
N ILE A 107 -17.32 -15.07 3.98
CA ILE A 107 -17.83 -16.44 3.88
C ILE A 107 -18.05 -17.05 5.27
N GLY A 108 -17.08 -16.89 6.17
CA GLY A 108 -17.19 -17.40 7.54
C GLY A 108 -18.36 -16.82 8.31
N LEU A 109 -18.63 -15.52 8.14
CA LEU A 109 -19.78 -14.85 8.76
C LEU A 109 -21.12 -15.27 8.13
N LYS A 110 -21.17 -15.40 6.80
CA LYS A 110 -22.38 -15.77 6.06
C LYS A 110 -22.83 -17.20 6.37
N ASN A 111 -21.91 -18.14 6.46
CA ASN A 111 -22.25 -19.57 6.65
C ASN A 111 -22.58 -19.94 8.09
N ASN A 112 -22.64 -18.99 9.01
CA ASN A 112 -22.95 -19.21 10.45
C ASN A 112 -22.12 -20.33 11.11
N LYS A 113 -21.16 -20.90 10.39
CA LYS A 113 -20.17 -21.83 10.92
C LYS A 113 -19.14 -20.98 11.64
N ARG A 114 -19.31 -20.86 12.95
CA ARG A 114 -18.33 -20.24 13.85
C ARG A 114 -16.98 -20.99 13.72
N SER A 115 -16.24 -20.68 12.66
CA SER A 115 -14.85 -21.10 12.54
C SER A 115 -14.11 -20.56 13.76
N SER A 116 -13.25 -21.38 14.36
CA SER A 116 -12.50 -21.04 15.57
C SER A 116 -11.71 -19.73 15.42
N VAL A 117 -11.27 -19.44 14.20
CA VAL A 117 -10.54 -18.21 13.85
C VAL A 117 -11.44 -16.97 13.95
N VAL A 118 -12.69 -17.06 13.45
CA VAL A 118 -13.63 -15.92 13.46
C VAL A 118 -14.12 -15.61 14.88
N LYS A 119 -14.20 -16.60 15.77
CA LYS A 119 -14.59 -16.39 17.17
C LYS A 119 -13.66 -15.43 17.92
N ASN A 120 -12.39 -15.43 17.60
CA ASN A 120 -11.39 -14.61 18.31
C ASN A 120 -11.38 -13.16 17.81
N PHE A 121 -11.89 -12.88 16.60
CA PHE A 121 -11.88 -11.55 15.99
C PHE A 121 -13.24 -10.82 16.01
N VAL A 122 -14.33 -11.49 16.34
CA VAL A 122 -15.66 -10.87 16.43
C VAL A 122 -15.95 -10.51 17.89
N PRO A 123 -16.13 -9.20 18.23
CA PRO A 123 -16.55 -8.80 19.57
C PRO A 123 -17.92 -9.43 19.90
N ILE A 124 -17.98 -10.24 20.92
CA ILE A 124 -19.23 -10.81 21.42
C ILE A 124 -20.00 -9.69 22.09
N LYS A 125 -21.13 -9.28 21.50
CA LYS A 125 -22.05 -8.33 22.17
C LYS A 125 -22.58 -8.97 23.45
N GLU A 126 -22.11 -8.53 24.59
CA GLU A 126 -22.51 -8.93 25.95
C GLU A 126 -23.93 -8.44 26.33
N LYS A 127 -24.84 -8.36 25.38
CA LYS A 127 -26.22 -7.88 25.60
C LYS A 127 -27.15 -8.87 26.31
N ARG A 128 -26.74 -10.15 26.48
CA ARG A 128 -27.62 -11.15 27.11
C ARG A 128 -27.53 -11.18 28.63
N LYS A 129 -26.38 -10.94 29.23
CA LYS A 129 -26.22 -11.02 30.68
C LYS A 129 -26.90 -9.90 31.46
N MET A 130 -26.97 -8.68 30.91
CA MET A 130 -27.69 -7.58 31.56
C MET A 130 -29.23 -7.78 31.58
N ALA A 131 -29.80 -8.33 30.52
CA ALA A 131 -31.24 -8.56 30.45
C ALA A 131 -31.72 -9.66 31.43
N GLU A 132 -30.91 -10.69 31.63
CA GLU A 132 -31.20 -11.77 32.61
C GLU A 132 -31.01 -11.29 34.06
N SER A 133 -30.00 -10.47 34.32
CA SER A 133 -29.75 -9.87 35.63
C SER A 133 -30.88 -8.90 36.03
N VAL A 134 -31.35 -8.07 35.09
CA VAL A 134 -32.48 -7.14 35.32
C VAL A 134 -33.79 -7.89 35.53
N LYS A 135 -34.05 -8.99 34.78
CA LYS A 135 -35.25 -9.82 35.00
C LYS A 135 -35.25 -10.54 36.35
N SER A 136 -34.08 -10.98 36.82
CA SER A 136 -33.99 -11.64 38.14
C SER A 136 -34.13 -10.66 39.30
N CYS A 137 -33.83 -9.39 39.10
CA CYS A 137 -33.98 -8.35 40.12
C CYS A 137 -35.42 -7.81 40.21
N LEU A 138 -36.23 -7.91 39.14
CA LEU A 138 -37.60 -7.48 39.09
C LEU A 138 -38.62 -8.56 39.55
N MET A 139 -38.19 -9.79 39.80
CA MET A 139 -39.02 -10.88 40.28
C MET A 139 -38.74 -11.26 41.74
N LYS A 140 -38.07 -10.40 42.48
CA LYS A 140 -37.95 -10.48 43.95
C LYS A 140 -38.69 -9.29 44.57
#